data_9d1320c3bdb9f74dcb6d49b831d842c9
#
_entry.id   9d1320c3bdb9f74dcb6d49b831d842c9
#
_cell.length_a   1.000
_cell.length_b   1.000
_cell.length_c   1.000
_cell.angle_alpha   90.00
_cell.angle_beta   90.00
_cell.angle_gamma   90.00
#
_symmetry.space_group_name_H-M   'P 1'
#
loop_
_entity.id
_entity.type
_entity.pdbx_description
1 polymer ?
#
loop_
_entity_poly.entity_id
_entity_poly.type
_entity_poly.pdbx_seq_one_letter_code
_entity_poly.pdbx_strand_id
1 'polypeptide(L)'
;EDWILPEDVEQLETLFAWFKKWLRVPSRFARSTRRNAQKKAICWFKDSSFRCITKAKEIVAILEKNGIPTMTLVTRRPGYIVYEDYHQIAAIPFRDTFLSERMND
;
A
#
# COMPACT_ATOMS: atom_id res chain seq x y z
N GLU A 1 8.18 -16.95 7.69
CA GLU A 1 9.27 -17.06 6.74
C GLU A 1 10.57 -17.39 7.46
N ASP A 2 11.39 -18.18 6.82
CA ASP A 2 12.57 -18.68 7.48
C ASP A 2 13.61 -17.62 7.77
N TRP A 3 13.66 -16.57 6.99
CA TRP A 3 14.69 -15.55 7.17
C TRP A 3 14.24 -14.34 7.96
N ILE A 4 13.04 -14.36 8.51
CA ILE A 4 12.58 -13.29 9.38
C ILE A 4 12.59 -13.81 10.81
N LEU A 5 13.20 -13.02 11.72
CA LEU A 5 13.30 -13.42 13.11
C LEU A 5 11.91 -13.63 13.72
N PRO A 6 11.73 -14.64 14.58
CA PRO A 6 10.40 -14.92 15.14
C PRO A 6 9.74 -13.75 15.83
N GLU A 7 10.51 -12.96 16.59
CA GLU A 7 9.94 -11.79 17.25
C GLU A 7 9.50 -10.73 16.24
N ASP A 8 10.16 -10.66 15.09
CA ASP A 8 9.77 -9.74 14.04
C ASP A 8 8.54 -10.22 13.29
N VAL A 9 8.39 -11.53 13.13
CA VAL A 9 7.18 -12.09 12.54
C VAL A 9 5.98 -11.72 13.38
N GLU A 10 6.10 -11.84 14.69
CA GLU A 10 5.01 -11.49 15.59
C GLU A 10 4.66 -10.02 15.47
N GLN A 11 5.66 -9.15 15.38
CA GLN A 11 5.42 -7.73 15.24
C GLN A 11 4.76 -7.41 13.90
N LEU A 12 5.19 -8.08 12.82
CA LEU A 12 4.55 -7.92 11.52
C LEU A 12 3.08 -8.32 11.56
N GLU A 13 2.78 -9.42 12.23
CA GLU A 13 1.40 -9.87 12.34
C GLU A 13 0.55 -8.85 13.08
N THR A 14 1.11 -8.24 14.10
CA THR A 14 0.42 -7.19 14.85
C THR A 14 0.13 -5.98 13.95
N LEU A 15 1.10 -5.59 13.14
CA LEU A 15 0.94 -4.47 12.23
C LEU A 15 -0.09 -4.77 11.14
N PHE A 16 -0.06 -5.99 10.58
CA PHE A 16 -1.05 -6.36 9.59
C PHE A 16 -2.46 -6.41 10.19
N ALA A 17 -2.57 -6.89 11.43
CA ALA A 17 -3.85 -6.90 12.11
C ALA A 17 -4.39 -5.49 12.32
N TRP A 18 -3.49 -4.54 12.62
CA TRP A 18 -3.88 -3.15 12.75
C TRP A 18 -4.46 -2.62 11.44
N PHE A 19 -3.80 -2.89 10.31
CA PHE A 19 -4.32 -2.47 9.02
C PHE A 19 -5.66 -3.12 8.70
N LYS A 20 -5.79 -4.40 9.01
CA LYS A 20 -7.03 -5.11 8.75
C LYS A 20 -8.20 -4.50 9.52
N LYS A 21 -7.92 -4.01 10.72
CA LYS A 21 -8.95 -3.38 11.54
C LYS A 21 -9.29 -1.98 11.07
N TRP A 22 -8.29 -1.21 10.65
CA TRP A 22 -8.48 0.21 10.37
C TRP A 22 -8.73 0.53 8.90
N LEU A 23 -8.31 -0.31 7.98
CA LEU A 23 -8.52 -0.06 6.57
C LEU A 23 -9.62 -0.95 6.02
N ARG A 24 -10.51 -0.33 5.28
CA ARG A 24 -11.54 -1.08 4.57
C ARG A 24 -10.92 -1.67 3.31
N VAL A 25 -11.11 -2.97 3.11
CA VAL A 25 -10.67 -3.59 1.87
C VAL A 25 -11.62 -3.14 0.76
N PRO A 26 -11.08 -2.56 -0.34
CA PRO A 26 -11.95 -2.13 -1.43
C PRO A 26 -12.54 -3.33 -2.15
N SER A 27 -13.74 -3.73 -1.76
CA SER A 27 -14.42 -4.85 -2.37
C SER A 27 -15.40 -4.42 -3.44
N ARG A 28 -15.65 -3.12 -3.56
CA ARG A 28 -16.60 -2.56 -4.50
C ARG A 28 -15.99 -1.28 -5.06
N PHE A 29 -15.83 -1.21 -6.36
CA PHE A 29 -15.23 -0.06 -7.01
C PHE A 29 -16.33 0.75 -7.68
N ALA A 30 -17.01 1.58 -6.88
CA ALA A 30 -18.18 2.31 -7.33
C ALA A 30 -17.87 3.35 -8.41
N ARG A 31 -16.62 3.75 -8.52
CA ARG A 31 -16.23 4.79 -9.49
C ARG A 31 -15.87 4.25 -10.85
N SER A 32 -15.87 2.94 -11.03
CA SER A 32 -15.42 2.38 -12.28
C SER A 32 -16.34 1.29 -12.78
N THR A 33 -16.63 1.32 -14.07
CA THR A 33 -17.30 0.22 -14.75
C THR A 33 -16.31 -0.62 -15.54
N ARG A 34 -15.00 -0.35 -15.38
CA ARG A 34 -13.98 -1.08 -16.12
C ARG A 34 -13.96 -2.53 -15.68
N ARG A 35 -13.83 -3.40 -16.69
CA ARG A 35 -13.73 -4.82 -16.43
C ARG A 35 -12.41 -5.10 -15.70
N ASN A 36 -12.47 -5.98 -14.72
CA ASN A 36 -11.30 -6.38 -13.95
C ASN A 36 -10.64 -5.25 -13.14
N ALA A 37 -11.42 -4.25 -12.78
CA ALA A 37 -10.87 -3.13 -12.01
C ALA A 37 -10.20 -3.60 -10.71
N GLN A 38 -10.82 -4.56 -10.02
CA GLN A 38 -10.26 -5.08 -8.77
C GLN A 38 -8.91 -5.73 -8.95
N LYS A 39 -8.72 -6.43 -10.08
CA LYS A 39 -7.46 -7.12 -10.34
C LYS A 39 -6.34 -6.18 -10.73
N LYS A 40 -6.69 -5.07 -11.39
CA LYS A 40 -5.68 -4.15 -11.92
C LYS A 40 -5.36 -3.00 -11.00
N ALA A 41 -6.23 -2.74 -10.04
CA ALA A 41 -6.07 -1.58 -9.18
C ALA A 41 -4.97 -1.81 -8.15
N ILE A 42 -4.26 -0.74 -7.85
CA ILE A 42 -3.24 -0.72 -6.81
C ILE A 42 -3.69 0.28 -5.77
N CYS A 43 -3.53 -0.09 -4.50
CA CYS A 43 -3.93 0.77 -3.40
C CYS A 43 -2.77 1.64 -2.96
N TRP A 44 -3.07 2.91 -2.69
CA TRP A 44 -2.09 3.90 -2.24
C TRP A 44 -2.62 4.54 -0.98
N PHE A 45 -1.74 4.80 -0.02
CA PHE A 45 -2.14 5.59 1.14
C PHE A 45 -2.15 7.06 0.75
N LYS A 46 -3.13 7.80 1.27
CA LYS A 46 -3.12 9.24 1.15
C LYS A 46 -2.07 9.80 2.10
N ASP A 47 -1.41 10.88 1.70
CA ASP A 47 -0.38 11.47 2.55
C ASP A 47 -0.96 12.08 3.81
N SER A 48 -2.24 12.36 3.85
CA SER A 48 -2.90 12.83 5.07
C SER A 48 -3.15 11.73 6.08
N SER A 49 -2.97 10.47 5.69
CA SER A 49 -3.22 9.35 6.59
C SER A 49 -1.94 9.01 7.35
N PHE A 50 -1.59 9.84 8.32
CA PHE A 50 -0.35 9.71 9.05
C PHE A 50 -0.20 8.37 9.75
N ARG A 51 -1.28 7.87 10.33
CA ARG A 51 -1.20 6.60 11.05
C ARG A 51 -0.88 5.45 10.12
N CYS A 52 -1.52 5.42 8.96
CA CYS A 52 -1.26 4.35 7.99
C CYS A 52 0.18 4.42 7.50
N ILE A 53 0.66 5.61 7.20
CA ILE A 53 2.02 5.78 6.70
C ILE A 53 3.03 5.41 7.78
N THR A 54 2.79 5.80 9.03
CA THR A 54 3.67 5.46 10.14
C THR A 54 3.75 3.94 10.32
N LYS A 55 2.61 3.27 10.30
CA LYS A 55 2.59 1.82 10.45
C LYS A 55 3.26 1.13 9.27
N ALA A 56 3.07 1.66 8.08
CA ALA A 56 3.72 1.08 6.90
C ALA A 56 5.24 1.23 7.01
N LYS A 57 5.73 2.35 7.52
CA LYS A 57 7.16 2.54 7.72
C LYS A 57 7.72 1.56 8.75
N GLU A 58 6.95 1.21 9.77
CA GLU A 58 7.38 0.19 10.72
C GLU A 58 7.52 -1.17 10.04
N ILE A 59 6.59 -1.51 9.16
CA ILE A 59 6.70 -2.75 8.39
C ILE A 59 7.96 -2.74 7.54
N VAL A 60 8.21 -1.64 6.84
CA VAL A 60 9.40 -1.50 5.99
C VAL A 60 10.66 -1.68 6.81
N ALA A 61 10.73 -1.05 7.99
CA ALA A 61 11.92 -1.15 8.84
C ALA A 61 12.18 -2.61 9.26
N ILE A 62 11.13 -3.35 9.59
CA ILE A 62 11.28 -4.75 9.96
C ILE A 62 11.78 -5.57 8.78
N LEU A 63 11.21 -5.35 7.60
CA LEU A 63 11.63 -6.11 6.42
C LEU A 63 13.09 -5.83 6.09
N GLU A 64 13.49 -4.55 6.12
CA GLU A 64 14.87 -4.20 5.80
C GLU A 64 15.85 -4.72 6.83
N LYS A 65 15.46 -4.71 8.10
CA LYS A 65 16.27 -5.29 9.16
C LYS A 65 16.55 -6.77 8.89
N ASN A 66 15.63 -7.45 8.25
CA ASN A 66 15.76 -8.87 7.96
C ASN A 66 16.27 -9.13 6.54
N GLY A 67 16.84 -8.12 5.90
CA GLY A 67 17.49 -8.30 4.61
C GLY A 67 16.55 -8.29 3.41
N ILE A 68 15.31 -7.91 3.60
CA ILE A 68 14.35 -7.84 2.51
C ILE A 68 14.31 -6.41 1.99
N PRO A 69 14.77 -6.16 0.76
CA PRO A 69 14.79 -4.80 0.23
C PRO A 69 13.37 -4.32 -0.05
N THR A 70 13.15 -3.03 0.16
CA THR A 70 11.88 -2.41 -0.12
C THR A 70 12.09 -1.14 -0.91
N MET A 71 11.01 -0.64 -1.51
CA MET A 71 11.05 0.60 -2.25
C MET A 71 9.78 1.36 -1.95
N THR A 72 9.91 2.64 -1.66
CA THR A 72 8.76 3.51 -1.45
C THR A 72 8.48 4.27 -2.74
N LEU A 73 7.23 4.22 -3.16
CA LEU A 73 6.79 4.94 -4.34
C LEU A 73 5.86 6.06 -3.92
N VAL A 74 6.02 7.21 -4.53
CA VAL A 74 5.17 8.37 -4.27
C VAL A 74 4.68 8.88 -5.61
N THR A 75 3.39 9.22 -5.69
CA THR A 75 2.86 9.72 -6.94
C THR A 75 1.74 10.70 -6.69
N ARG A 76 1.59 11.66 -7.59
CA ARG A 76 0.41 12.51 -7.66
C ARG A 76 -0.57 12.02 -8.71
N ARG A 77 -0.16 11.02 -9.49
CA ARG A 77 -0.98 10.48 -10.57
C ARG A 77 -1.07 8.96 -10.41
N PRO A 78 -1.82 8.48 -9.42
CA PRO A 78 -1.88 7.03 -9.17
C PRO A 78 -2.59 6.25 -10.28
N GLY A 79 -3.38 6.92 -11.09
CA GLY A 79 -4.08 6.27 -12.18
C GLY A 79 -5.55 6.65 -12.21
N TYR A 80 -6.35 5.79 -12.83
CA TYR A 80 -7.79 5.96 -12.85
C TYR A 80 -8.35 5.49 -11.51
N ILE A 81 -8.91 6.42 -10.72
CA ILE A 81 -9.38 6.11 -9.38
C ILE A 81 -10.67 5.32 -9.46
N VAL A 82 -10.68 4.14 -8.86
CA VAL A 82 -11.84 3.26 -8.84
C VAL A 82 -12.44 3.12 -7.45
N TYR A 83 -11.71 3.53 -6.42
CA TYR A 83 -12.19 3.52 -5.05
C TYR A 83 -11.40 4.57 -4.26
N GLU A 84 -12.05 5.22 -3.34
CA GLU A 84 -11.38 6.18 -2.48
C GLU A 84 -12.10 6.27 -1.15
N ASP A 85 -11.35 6.31 -0.06
CA ASP A 85 -11.90 6.63 1.24
C ASP A 85 -10.95 7.59 1.95
N TYR A 86 -11.13 7.79 3.24
CA TYR A 86 -10.35 8.78 3.98
C TYR A 86 -8.86 8.47 3.97
N HIS A 87 -8.49 7.21 3.95
CA HIS A 87 -7.11 6.79 4.13
C HIS A 87 -6.41 6.38 2.85
N GLN A 88 -7.14 5.97 1.83
CA GLN A 88 -6.52 5.29 0.71
C GLN A 88 -7.26 5.55 -0.59
N ILE A 89 -6.54 5.32 -1.68
CA ILE A 89 -7.07 5.37 -3.03
C ILE A 89 -6.71 4.04 -3.69
N ALA A 90 -7.67 3.43 -4.39
CA ALA A 90 -7.36 2.32 -5.29
C ALA A 90 -7.48 2.85 -6.71
N ALA A 91 -6.46 2.63 -7.52
CA ALA A 91 -6.40 3.20 -8.86
C ALA A 91 -5.78 2.21 -9.84
N ILE A 92 -6.28 2.22 -11.06
CA ILE A 92 -5.67 1.46 -12.14
C ILE A 92 -4.55 2.32 -12.71
N PRO A 93 -3.30 1.88 -12.64
CA PRO A 93 -2.17 2.73 -13.01
C PRO A 93 -2.26 3.17 -14.46
N PHE A 94 -1.81 4.39 -14.73
CA PHE A 94 -1.54 4.82 -16.08
C PHE A 94 -0.29 4.08 -16.56
N ARG A 95 -0.09 4.08 -17.88
CA ARG A 95 1.06 3.42 -18.45
C ARG A 95 2.37 3.89 -17.83
N ASP A 96 2.47 5.18 -17.52
CA ASP A 96 3.72 5.77 -17.05
C ASP A 96 3.76 6.04 -15.54
N THR A 97 2.78 5.56 -14.78
CA THR A 97 2.69 5.87 -13.36
C THR A 97 3.98 5.53 -12.62
N PHE A 98 4.52 4.33 -12.86
CA PHE A 98 5.71 3.90 -12.13
C PHE A 98 7.01 4.37 -12.76
N LEU A 99 6.97 4.82 -13.99
CA LEU A 99 8.17 5.30 -14.65
C LEU A 99 8.55 6.70 -14.23
N SER A 100 7.55 7.56 -14.04
CA SER A 100 7.81 8.97 -13.77
C SER A 100 7.71 9.35 -12.31
N GLU A 101 7.12 8.50 -11.47
CA GLU A 101 6.85 8.88 -10.09
C GLU A 101 7.61 8.04 -9.09
N ARG A 102 8.54 7.24 -9.54
CA ARG A 102 9.28 6.39 -8.63
C ARG A 102 10.15 7.25 -7.71
N MET A 103 10.09 6.92 -6.44
CA MET A 103 10.91 7.57 -5.44
C MET A 103 12.29 6.97 -5.49
N ASN A 104 13.30 7.75 -5.71
CA ASN A 104 14.61 7.25 -5.79
C ASN A 104 15.57 7.91 -4.95
N ASP A 105 15.20 8.61 -4.05
CA ASP A 105 16.24 9.23 -3.26
C ASP A 105 15.78 10.01 -2.14
#